data_f3bafec5fe1777af82cda21c72970b2f
#
_entry.id   f3bafec5fe1777af82cda21c72970b2f
#
_cell.length_a   1.000
_cell.length_b   1.000
_cell.length_c   1.000
_cell.angle_alpha   90.00
_cell.angle_beta   90.00
_cell.angle_gamma   90.00
#
_symmetry.space_group_name_H-M   'P 1'
#
loop_
_entity.id
_entity.type
_entity.pdbx_description
1 polymer ?
#
loop_
_entity_poly.entity_id
_entity_poly.type
_entity_poly.pdbx_seq_one_letter_code
_entity_poly.pdbx_strand_id
1 'polypeptide(L)'
;MQEIMRRGEAIAVTFEGINLSSPSKGQVTLVQVGTMAGQAYLFDVITDPKIWNEGQLKAVLQCNDVCKVFHDCRNISALLSEQYATKLCHVFDTQVTYL
;
A
#
# COMPACT_ATOMS: atom_id res chain seq x y z
N MET A 1 -4.74 11.38 -4.64
CA MET A 1 -4.73 10.66 -3.34
C MET A 1 -5.47 11.42 -2.23
N GLN A 2 -5.31 12.71 -2.14
CA GLN A 2 -6.02 13.48 -1.11
C GLN A 2 -7.53 13.34 -1.20
N GLU A 3 -8.06 13.29 -2.41
CA GLU A 3 -9.49 13.15 -2.58
C GLU A 3 -10.01 11.79 -2.12
N ILE A 4 -9.21 10.74 -2.33
CA ILE A 4 -9.54 9.40 -1.83
C ILE A 4 -9.60 9.40 -0.31
N MET A 5 -8.64 10.01 0.35
CA MET A 5 -8.63 10.11 1.81
C MET A 5 -9.83 10.90 2.32
N ARG A 6 -10.17 11.99 1.64
CA ARG A 6 -11.29 12.85 2.05
C ARG A 6 -12.63 12.15 1.90
N ARG A 7 -12.80 11.32 0.87
CA ARG A 7 -14.04 10.59 0.62
C ARG A 7 -14.17 9.32 1.43
N GLY A 8 -13.06 8.79 1.92
CA GLY A 8 -13.07 7.53 2.65
C GLY A 8 -13.37 6.33 1.77
N GLU A 9 -13.02 6.38 0.50
CA GLU A 9 -13.28 5.28 -0.43
C GLU A 9 -12.32 4.12 -0.20
N ALA A 10 -12.79 2.90 -0.52
CA ALA A 10 -11.92 1.73 -0.52
C ALA A 10 -11.04 1.73 -1.77
N ILE A 11 -9.82 1.25 -1.62
CA ILE A 11 -8.89 1.10 -2.74
C ILE A 11 -8.28 -0.29 -2.72
N ALA A 12 -7.93 -0.79 -3.90
CA ALA A 12 -7.15 -2.02 -4.02
C ALA A 12 -5.68 -1.64 -4.16
N VAL A 13 -4.82 -2.34 -3.44
CA VAL A 13 -3.39 -2.03 -3.45
C VAL A 13 -2.60 -3.29 -3.71
N THR A 14 -1.65 -3.21 -4.64
CA THR A 14 -0.68 -4.27 -4.88
C THR A 14 0.72 -3.71 -4.85
N PHE A 15 1.65 -4.53 -4.38
CA PHE A 15 3.07 -4.18 -4.31
C PHE A 15 3.86 -5.13 -5.18
N GLU A 16 4.81 -4.59 -5.94
CA GLU A 16 5.78 -5.40 -6.65
C GLU A 16 7.18 -5.04 -6.16
N GLY A 17 8.07 -6.00 -6.19
CA GLY A 17 9.42 -5.75 -5.72
C GLY A 17 10.24 -7.02 -5.62
N ILE A 18 11.35 -6.92 -4.89
CA ILE A 18 12.33 -7.97 -4.72
C ILE A 18 12.26 -8.47 -3.27
N ASN A 19 12.20 -9.80 -3.10
CA ASN A 19 12.22 -10.43 -1.78
C ASN A 19 11.14 -9.87 -0.83
N LEU A 20 9.93 -9.66 -1.35
CA LEU A 20 8.87 -9.06 -0.54
C LEU A 20 8.43 -9.93 0.64
N SER A 21 8.79 -11.21 0.63
CA SER A 21 8.52 -12.10 1.77
C SER A 21 9.52 -11.92 2.92
N SER A 22 10.58 -11.14 2.72
CA SER A 22 11.59 -10.88 3.73
C SER A 22 11.45 -9.45 4.26
N PRO A 23 10.93 -9.24 5.48
CA PRO A 23 10.75 -7.89 6.01
C PRO A 23 12.04 -7.08 6.11
N SER A 24 13.18 -7.74 6.35
CA SER A 24 14.46 -7.06 6.53
C SER A 24 15.23 -6.85 5.23
N LYS A 25 14.95 -7.62 4.17
CA LYS A 25 15.73 -7.59 2.93
C LYS A 25 14.90 -7.22 1.71
N GLY A 26 13.59 -7.20 1.83
CA GLY A 26 12.73 -6.90 0.72
C GLY A 26 12.81 -5.45 0.29
N GLN A 27 12.50 -5.20 -0.97
CA GLN A 27 12.48 -3.86 -1.53
C GLN A 27 11.26 -3.70 -2.41
N VAL A 28 10.46 -2.68 -2.14
CA VAL A 28 9.32 -2.34 -2.99
C VAL A 28 9.82 -1.53 -4.18
N THR A 29 9.43 -1.94 -5.37
CA THR A 29 9.79 -1.23 -6.61
C THR A 29 8.61 -0.47 -7.20
N LEU A 30 7.40 -1.04 -7.09
CA LEU A 30 6.21 -0.47 -7.68
C LEU A 30 5.02 -0.69 -6.78
N VAL A 31 4.19 0.34 -6.65
CA VAL A 31 2.92 0.23 -5.94
C VAL A 31 1.81 0.59 -6.92
N GLN A 32 0.79 -0.26 -6.98
CA GLN A 32 -0.39 -0.02 -7.81
C GLN A 32 -1.60 0.19 -6.93
N VAL A 33 -2.36 1.25 -7.21
CA VAL A 33 -3.57 1.58 -6.48
C VAL A 33 -4.72 1.66 -7.46
N GLY A 34 -5.76 0.84 -7.25
CA GLY A 34 -6.98 0.88 -8.04
C GLY A 34 -8.10 1.50 -7.22
N THR A 35 -8.89 2.36 -7.85
CA THR A 35 -10.00 3.03 -7.19
C THR A 35 -11.34 2.44 -7.62
N MET A 36 -12.38 2.71 -6.85
CA MET A 36 -13.74 2.27 -7.19
C MET A 36 -14.28 2.94 -8.44
N ALA A 37 -13.72 4.09 -8.81
CA ALA A 37 -14.09 4.80 -10.04
C ALA A 37 -13.44 4.20 -11.30
N GLY A 38 -12.65 3.13 -11.12
CA GLY A 38 -12.00 2.46 -12.26
C GLY A 38 -10.68 3.07 -12.67
N GLN A 39 -10.13 3.97 -11.86
CA GLN A 39 -8.81 4.56 -12.10
C GLN A 39 -7.73 3.70 -11.49
N ALA A 40 -6.56 3.69 -12.13
CA ALA A 40 -5.39 3.00 -11.62
C ALA A 40 -4.22 3.97 -11.56
N TYR A 41 -3.50 3.93 -10.44
CA TYR A 41 -2.31 4.76 -10.22
C TYR A 41 -1.11 3.85 -10.03
N LEU A 42 -0.03 4.17 -10.72
CA LEU A 42 1.24 3.45 -10.60
C LEU A 42 2.27 4.37 -9.95
N PHE A 43 2.89 3.90 -8.89
CA PHE A 43 3.91 4.65 -8.16
C PHE A 43 5.24 3.93 -8.30
N ASP A 44 6.14 4.51 -9.09
CA ASP A 44 7.50 3.98 -9.29
C ASP A 44 8.40 4.53 -8.19
N VAL A 45 8.48 3.80 -7.09
CA VAL A 45 9.19 4.27 -5.89
C VAL A 45 10.71 4.07 -5.99
N ILE A 46 11.19 3.37 -7.00
CA ILE A 46 12.62 3.25 -7.25
C ILE A 46 13.14 4.49 -7.95
N THR A 47 12.45 4.91 -9.01
CA THR A 47 12.88 6.08 -9.80
C THR A 47 12.73 7.37 -9.00
N ASP A 48 11.65 7.45 -8.21
CA ASP A 48 11.39 8.63 -7.40
C ASP A 48 10.99 8.23 -5.97
N PRO A 49 11.97 7.99 -5.09
CA PRO A 49 11.67 7.60 -3.71
C PRO A 49 10.87 8.64 -2.93
N LYS A 50 10.86 9.88 -3.36
CA LYS A 50 10.09 10.95 -2.70
C LYS A 50 8.59 10.72 -2.78
N ILE A 51 8.13 9.93 -3.76
CA ILE A 51 6.72 9.59 -3.90
C ILE A 51 6.17 8.99 -2.61
N TRP A 52 6.98 8.21 -1.88
CA TRP A 52 6.54 7.55 -0.66
C TRP A 52 6.01 8.53 0.37
N ASN A 53 6.75 9.58 0.65
CA ASN A 53 6.35 10.58 1.65
C ASN A 53 5.64 11.78 1.03
N GLU A 54 6.21 12.37 0.00
CA GLU A 54 5.71 13.60 -0.59
C GLU A 54 4.53 13.37 -1.52
N GLY A 55 4.44 12.19 -2.15
CA GLY A 55 3.32 11.83 -3.01
C GLY A 55 2.10 11.34 -2.24
N GLN A 56 2.13 11.38 -0.91
CA GLN A 56 1.04 10.99 -0.03
C GLN A 56 0.72 9.49 -0.03
N LEU A 57 1.58 8.68 -0.62
CA LEU A 57 1.37 7.24 -0.64
C LEU A 57 1.36 6.68 0.79
N LYS A 58 2.35 7.07 1.61
CA LYS A 58 2.40 6.66 3.00
C LYS A 58 1.15 7.12 3.76
N ALA A 59 0.73 8.36 3.51
CA ALA A 59 -0.44 8.91 4.21
C ALA A 59 -1.70 8.09 3.94
N VAL A 60 -1.93 7.71 2.69
CA VAL A 60 -3.12 6.91 2.34
C VAL A 60 -3.05 5.51 2.91
N LEU A 61 -1.86 4.90 2.93
CA LEU A 61 -1.69 3.56 3.49
C LEU A 61 -1.93 3.54 4.99
N GLN A 62 -1.63 4.63 5.69
CA GLN A 62 -1.84 4.74 7.12
C GLN A 62 -3.20 5.33 7.51
N CYS A 63 -3.98 5.79 6.54
CA CYS A 63 -5.26 6.46 6.80
C CYS A 63 -6.32 5.45 7.25
N ASN A 64 -6.92 5.69 8.42
CA ASN A 64 -7.98 4.84 8.95
C ASN A 64 -9.29 4.98 8.19
N ASP A 65 -9.48 6.06 7.46
CA ASP A 65 -10.73 6.33 6.75
C ASP A 65 -10.79 5.67 5.38
N VAL A 66 -9.69 5.08 4.94
CA VAL A 66 -9.59 4.42 3.64
C VAL A 66 -9.31 2.94 3.86
N CYS A 67 -10.22 2.09 3.38
CA CYS A 67 -10.00 0.64 3.43
C CYS A 67 -9.07 0.24 2.28
N LYS A 68 -7.94 -0.38 2.62
CA LYS A 68 -7.00 -0.90 1.63
C LYS A 68 -7.25 -2.39 1.48
N VAL A 69 -7.65 -2.80 0.28
CA VAL A 69 -7.91 -4.20 -0.04
C VAL A 69 -6.64 -4.82 -0.60
N PHE A 70 -6.19 -5.86 0.06
CA PHE A 70 -4.98 -6.62 -0.32
C PHE A 70 -5.32 -8.08 -0.54
N HIS A 71 -4.41 -8.78 -1.20
CA HIS A 71 -4.41 -10.23 -1.22
C HIS A 71 -3.11 -10.69 -0.58
N ASP A 72 -3.19 -11.17 0.68
CA ASP A 72 -2.06 -11.61 1.50
C ASP A 72 -1.09 -10.46 1.81
N CYS A 73 -1.48 -9.63 2.77
CA CYS A 73 -0.66 -8.47 3.16
C CYS A 73 0.31 -8.75 4.32
N ARG A 74 0.41 -10.00 4.80
CA ARG A 74 1.18 -10.29 6.02
C ARG A 74 2.64 -9.87 5.90
N ASN A 75 3.31 -10.35 4.86
CA ASN A 75 4.74 -10.08 4.70
C ASN A 75 5.00 -8.61 4.32
N ILE A 76 4.13 -8.05 3.46
CA ILE A 76 4.32 -6.66 3.06
C ILE A 76 4.07 -5.70 4.22
N SER A 77 3.15 -6.02 5.11
CA SER A 77 2.89 -5.20 6.29
C SER A 77 4.14 -5.11 7.17
N ALA A 78 4.81 -6.23 7.42
CA ALA A 78 6.04 -6.25 8.20
C ALA A 78 7.17 -5.50 7.50
N LEU A 79 7.31 -5.68 6.19
CA LEU A 79 8.34 -5.00 5.43
C LEU A 79 8.15 -3.48 5.45
N LEU A 80 6.92 -3.02 5.27
CA LEU A 80 6.64 -1.58 5.30
C LEU A 80 6.92 -0.98 6.66
N SER A 81 6.60 -1.71 7.73
CA SER A 81 6.90 -1.24 9.09
C SER A 81 8.40 -1.15 9.33
N GLU A 82 9.16 -2.19 8.94
CA GLU A 82 10.60 -2.22 9.19
C GLU A 82 11.38 -1.25 8.32
N GLN A 83 11.10 -1.21 7.04
CA GLN A 83 11.97 -0.48 6.11
C GLN A 83 11.44 0.86 5.67
N TYR A 84 10.14 1.08 5.74
CA TYR A 84 9.54 2.31 5.24
C TYR A 84 8.85 3.12 6.32
N ALA A 85 8.98 2.68 7.58
CA ALA A 85 8.35 3.34 8.72
C ALA A 85 6.86 3.61 8.47
N THR A 86 6.18 2.66 7.83
CA THR A 86 4.79 2.80 7.41
C THR A 86 3.96 1.70 8.04
N LYS A 87 2.89 2.08 8.73
CA LYS A 87 1.97 1.15 9.37
C LYS A 87 0.68 1.10 8.55
N LEU A 88 0.38 -0.09 8.00
CA LEU A 88 -0.89 -0.29 7.30
C LEU A 88 -2.05 -0.23 8.29
N CYS A 89 -3.04 0.61 7.99
CA CYS A 89 -4.23 0.76 8.82
C CYS A 89 -5.46 0.52 7.97
N HIS A 90 -6.50 -0.06 8.57
CA HIS A 90 -7.78 -0.34 7.93
C HIS A 90 -7.60 -1.18 6.66
N VAL A 91 -7.14 -2.42 6.85
CA VAL A 91 -6.84 -3.35 5.76
C VAL A 91 -7.89 -4.45 5.72
N PHE A 92 -8.36 -4.77 4.52
CA PHE A 92 -9.15 -5.96 4.26
C PHE A 92 -8.29 -6.92 3.42
N ASP A 93 -7.95 -8.05 3.99
CA ASP A 93 -7.08 -9.03 3.33
C ASP A 93 -7.93 -10.19 2.81
N THR A 94 -8.05 -10.31 1.49
CA THR A 94 -8.88 -11.34 0.88
C THR A 94 -8.36 -12.74 1.15
N GLN A 95 -7.06 -12.90 1.38
CA GLN A 95 -6.48 -14.20 1.70
C GLN A 95 -6.95 -14.70 3.06
N VAL A 96 -7.04 -13.78 4.05
CA VAL A 96 -7.45 -14.14 5.41
C VAL A 96 -8.95 -14.41 5.49
N THR A 97 -9.74 -13.84 4.59
CA THR A 97 -11.20 -13.96 4.60
C THR A 97 -11.67 -15.40 4.50
N TYR A 98 -10.87 -16.27 3.93
CA TYR A 98 -11.24 -17.68 3.75
C TYR A 98 -10.94 -18.55 4.98
N LEU A 99 -10.34 -17.99 5.98
CA LEU A 99 -10.06 -18.71 7.21
C LEU A 99 -11.25 -18.61 8.17
#